data_6f0d6e17544350ad288c5cc5fc05fa38
#
_entry.id   6f0d6e17544350ad288c5cc5fc05fa38
#
_cell.length_a   1.000
_cell.length_b   1.000
_cell.length_c   1.000
_cell.angle_alpha   90.00
_cell.angle_beta   90.00
_cell.angle_gamma   90.00
#
_symmetry.space_group_name_H-M   'P 1'
#
loop_
_entity.id
_entity.type
_entity.pdbx_description
1 polymer ?
#
loop_
_entity_poly.entity_id
_entity_poly.type
_entity_poly.pdbx_seq_one_letter_code
_entity_poly.pdbx_strand_id
1 'polypeptide(L)' 'MAVINLTSEEFADRIEEMFDLASKGDNVLIHHEGKTYTVIPISDEELENLAEKEKALLNK' A
#
# COMPACT_ATOMS: atom_id res chain seq x y z
N MET A 1 13.51 -5.32 -9.20
CA MET A 1 12.17 -4.75 -9.15
C MET A 1 11.19 -5.63 -9.85
N ALA A 2 10.29 -6.19 -9.12
CA ALA A 2 9.27 -7.05 -9.68
C ALA A 2 7.92 -6.36 -9.61
N VAL A 3 7.04 -6.74 -10.52
CA VAL A 3 5.66 -6.28 -10.50
C VAL A 3 4.81 -7.49 -10.15
N ILE A 4 4.07 -7.38 -9.06
CA ILE A 4 3.27 -8.48 -8.55
C ILE A 4 1.81 -8.10 -8.66
N ASN A 5 1.05 -8.87 -9.44
CA ASN A 5 -0.38 -8.63 -9.62
C ASN A 5 -1.16 -9.69 -8.87
N LEU A 6 -2.09 -9.25 -8.03
CA LEU A 6 -2.91 -10.19 -7.28
C LEU A 6 -4.27 -9.58 -7.02
N THR A 7 -5.22 -10.46 -6.68
CA THR A 7 -6.54 -10.00 -6.29
C THR A 7 -6.53 -9.59 -4.83
N SER A 8 -7.61 -8.90 -4.42
CA SER A 8 -7.71 -8.50 -3.01
C SER A 8 -7.75 -9.70 -2.09
N GLU A 9 -8.33 -10.80 -2.54
CA GLU A 9 -8.34 -12.03 -1.75
C GLU A 9 -6.94 -12.60 -1.58
N GLU A 10 -6.19 -12.63 -2.67
CA GLU A 10 -4.81 -13.10 -2.60
C GLU A 10 -3.95 -12.21 -1.72
N PHE A 11 -4.19 -10.91 -1.80
CA PHE A 11 -3.48 -9.98 -0.97
C PHE A 11 -3.78 -10.22 0.51
N ALA A 12 -5.04 -10.45 0.84
CA ALA A 12 -5.42 -10.69 2.23
C ALA A 12 -4.75 -11.95 2.78
N ASP A 13 -4.60 -12.97 1.92
CA ASP A 13 -3.95 -14.21 2.35
C ASP A 13 -2.45 -14.05 2.57
N ARG A 14 -1.83 -13.10 1.88
CA ARG A 14 -0.37 -12.94 1.91
C ARG A 14 0.03 -11.53 2.32
N ILE A 15 -0.74 -10.93 3.18
CA ILE A 15 -0.58 -9.50 3.46
C ILE A 15 0.81 -9.17 3.98
N GLU A 16 1.34 -9.98 4.89
CA GLU A 16 2.67 -9.70 5.44
C GLU A 16 3.76 -9.88 4.39
N GLU A 17 3.61 -10.91 3.58
CA GLU A 17 4.57 -11.16 2.52
C GLU A 17 4.58 -10.01 1.51
N MET A 18 3.39 -9.51 1.17
CA MET A 18 3.29 -8.43 0.21
C MET A 18 3.87 -7.13 0.77
N PHE A 19 3.66 -6.87 2.05
CA PHE A 19 4.28 -5.70 2.68
C PHE A 19 5.80 -5.80 2.65
N ASP A 20 6.33 -7.00 2.87
CA ASP A 20 7.77 -7.23 2.78
C ASP A 20 8.30 -6.90 1.39
N LEU A 21 7.61 -7.40 0.38
CA LEU A 21 8.04 -7.17 -0.99
C LEU A 21 7.97 -5.70 -1.35
N ALA A 22 6.91 -5.02 -0.93
CA ALA A 22 6.79 -3.59 -1.19
C ALA A 22 7.91 -2.82 -0.52
N SER A 23 8.30 -3.24 0.68
CA SER A 23 9.39 -2.59 1.41
C SER A 23 10.73 -2.75 0.69
N LYS A 24 10.87 -3.82 -0.09
CA LYS A 24 12.08 -4.07 -0.83
C LYS A 24 12.12 -3.32 -2.16
N GLY A 25 11.06 -2.63 -2.51
CA GLY A 25 11.00 -1.87 -3.74
C GLY A 25 10.19 -2.54 -4.85
N ASP A 26 9.59 -3.68 -4.57
CA ASP A 26 8.73 -4.33 -5.57
C ASP A 26 7.39 -3.62 -5.66
N ASN A 27 6.79 -3.66 -6.83
CA ASN A 27 5.48 -3.05 -7.06
C ASN A 27 4.40 -4.10 -6.82
N VAL A 28 3.59 -3.88 -5.79
CA VAL A 28 2.48 -4.77 -5.47
C VAL A 28 1.20 -4.11 -5.96
N LEU A 29 0.54 -4.75 -6.93
CA LEU A 29 -0.68 -4.22 -7.53
C LEU A 29 -1.84 -5.12 -7.14
N ILE A 30 -2.86 -4.52 -6.54
CA ILE A 30 -4.01 -5.25 -6.04
C ILE A 30 -5.21 -4.90 -6.90
N HIS A 31 -5.80 -5.91 -7.52
CA HIS A 31 -6.96 -5.73 -8.39
C HIS A 31 -8.22 -6.05 -7.63
N HIS A 32 -9.13 -5.08 -7.57
CA HIS A 32 -10.36 -5.24 -6.80
C HIS A 32 -11.47 -4.45 -7.49
N GLU A 33 -12.54 -5.14 -7.86
CA GLU A 33 -13.74 -4.53 -8.43
C GLU A 33 -13.42 -3.60 -9.60
N GLY A 34 -12.56 -4.08 -10.49
CA GLY A 34 -12.23 -3.33 -11.70
C GLY A 34 -11.25 -2.20 -11.50
N LYS A 35 -10.71 -2.07 -10.29
CA LYS A 35 -9.73 -1.04 -9.98
C LYS A 35 -8.43 -1.67 -9.54
N THR A 36 -7.35 -0.93 -9.73
CA THR A 36 -6.03 -1.40 -9.34
C THR A 36 -5.48 -0.47 -8.27
N TYR A 37 -5.04 -1.07 -7.18
CA TYR A 37 -4.45 -0.34 -6.06
C TYR A 37 -3.00 -0.73 -5.93
N THR A 38 -2.20 0.16 -5.37
CA THR A 38 -0.78 -0.13 -5.16
C THR A 38 -0.42 0.06 -3.70
N VAL A 39 0.59 -0.69 -3.25
CA VAL A 39 1.08 -0.59 -1.89
C VAL A 39 2.40 0.16 -1.91
N ILE A 40 2.46 1.26 -1.18
CA ILE A 40 3.64 2.10 -1.12
C ILE A 40 4.08 2.21 0.34
N PRO A 41 5.32 1.80 0.67
CA PRO A 41 5.80 1.95 2.03
C PRO A 41 6.12 3.41 2.32
N ILE A 42 5.63 3.89 3.45
CA ILE A 42 5.86 5.27 3.87
C ILE A 42 6.45 5.23 5.27
N SER A 43 7.58 5.92 5.46
CA SER A 43 8.20 5.97 6.77
C SER A 43 7.35 6.79 7.73
N ASP A 44 7.60 6.59 9.02
CA ASP A 44 6.86 7.34 10.04
C ASP A 44 7.03 8.84 9.86
N GLU A 45 8.23 9.27 9.49
CA GLU A 45 8.50 10.67 9.23
C GLU A 45 7.65 11.21 8.09
N GLU A 46 7.62 10.47 7.00
CA GLU A 46 6.84 10.88 5.86
C GLU A 46 5.35 10.90 6.19
N LEU A 47 4.92 9.92 6.96
CA LEU A 47 3.53 9.84 7.36
C LEU A 47 3.13 11.05 8.20
N GLU A 48 4.00 11.48 9.10
CA GLU A 48 3.73 12.66 9.93
C GLU A 48 3.59 13.90 9.07
N ASN A 49 4.45 14.06 8.07
CA ASN A 49 4.37 15.21 7.18
C ASN A 49 3.08 15.21 6.40
N LEU A 50 2.67 14.04 5.92
CA LEU A 50 1.40 13.93 5.21
C LEU A 50 0.23 14.19 6.16
N ALA A 51 0.32 13.69 7.38
CA ALA A 51 -0.76 13.83 8.34
C ALA A 51 -1.03 15.28 8.66
N GLU A 52 0.01 16.09 8.69
CA GLU A 52 -0.18 17.51 8.98
C GLU A 52 -1.05 18.18 7.93
N LYS A 53 -0.88 17.78 6.68
CA LYS A 53 -1.66 18.37 5.59
C LYS A 53 -3.04 17.76 5.49
N GLU A 54 -3.15 16.47 5.77
CA GLU A 54 -4.40 15.73 5.60
C GLU A 54 -5.18 15.57 6.88
N LYS A 55 -4.65 16.08 7.98
CA LYS A 55 -5.24 15.83 9.28
C LYS A 55 -6.68 16.32 9.39
N ALA A 56 -6.94 17.47 8.79
CA ALA A 56 -8.29 18.02 8.85
C ALA A 56 -9.30 17.09 8.19
N LEU A 57 -8.89 16.41 7.13
CA LEU A 57 -9.77 15.49 6.44
C LEU A 57 -9.98 14.22 7.23
N LEU A 58 -8.93 13.74 7.87
CA LEU A 58 -8.99 12.47 8.61
C LEU A 58 -9.69 12.61 9.96
N ASN A 59 -9.69 13.80 10.50
CA ASN A 59 -10.24 14.04 11.84
C ASN A 59 -11.69 14.51 11.82
N LYS A 60 -12.37 14.25 10.78
CA LYS A 60 -13.76 14.67 10.71
C LYS A 60 -14.68 13.82 11.54
#